data_7fcdb6349a3f838c22b1d5622341029f
#
_entry.id   7fcdb6349a3f838c22b1d5622341029f
#
_cell.length_a   1.000
_cell.length_b   1.000
_cell.length_c   1.000
_cell.angle_alpha   90.00
_cell.angle_beta   90.00
_cell.angle_gamma   90.00
#
_symmetry.space_group_name_H-M   'P 1'
#
loop_
_entity.id
_entity.type
_entity.pdbx_description
1 polymer ?
#
loop_
_entity_poly.entity_id
_entity_poly.type
_entity_poly.pdbx_seq_one_letter_code
_entity_poly.pdbx_strand_id
1 'polypeptide(L)'
;MRFIYACDIHGDTNKYERLFQKAKEENIEYIVLGGDLLPKRGIRVIIQPEFIKGFLNEYFKKLNDNNIKCILIPGNDDLEKLDIQINELCNRYTNIYNIDNKRVDIENVSFIGLSKVLDHPFGSKNRVLVEENLKMQPQLSEDIYINKDTAIITIEEWEKYRQTNVDKMEDILSNLPKADKEKKTIYVFHNPPYGVGLDVCANGLQVGSKAIMKFLEDSNSYMSLHGHIHESTRISGLWYNELGKTICIQPGQTELGEGKCYYVIIDTELNKQYRYEM
;
A
#
# COMPACT_ATOMS: atom_id res chain seq x y z
N MET A 1 0.67 12.14 -17.55
CA MET A 1 0.47 10.68 -17.27
C MET A 1 -0.92 10.46 -16.71
N ARG A 2 -1.65 9.41 -17.20
CA ARG A 2 -2.95 9.00 -16.66
C ARG A 2 -2.86 7.56 -16.17
N PHE A 3 -3.31 7.27 -14.94
CA PHE A 3 -3.20 5.94 -14.34
C PHE A 3 -4.37 5.58 -13.43
N ILE A 4 -4.57 4.27 -13.20
CA ILE A 4 -5.49 3.74 -12.20
C ILE A 4 -4.72 3.49 -10.91
N TYR A 5 -5.27 3.93 -9.78
CA TYR A 5 -4.77 3.59 -8.45
C TYR A 5 -5.80 2.73 -7.69
N ALA A 6 -5.34 1.62 -7.12
CA ALA A 6 -6.11 0.77 -6.20
C ALA A 6 -5.17 0.18 -5.13
N CYS A 7 -5.74 -0.21 -4.00
CA CYS A 7 -5.05 -0.85 -2.87
C CYS A 7 -5.95 -1.88 -2.21
N ASP A 8 -5.41 -2.65 -1.28
CA ASP A 8 -6.19 -3.56 -0.42
C ASP A 8 -7.05 -4.57 -1.23
N ILE A 9 -6.45 -5.14 -2.28
CA ILE A 9 -7.11 -6.09 -3.18
C ILE A 9 -7.28 -7.46 -2.52
N HIS A 10 -6.34 -7.84 -1.64
CA HIS A 10 -6.38 -9.07 -0.84
C HIS A 10 -6.63 -10.35 -1.64
N GLY A 11 -6.03 -10.46 -2.83
CA GLY A 11 -6.12 -11.64 -3.68
C GLY A 11 -7.48 -11.84 -4.34
N ASP A 12 -8.35 -10.83 -4.34
CA ASP A 12 -9.62 -10.90 -5.06
C ASP A 12 -9.38 -10.80 -6.57
N THR A 13 -9.39 -11.95 -7.23
CA THR A 13 -9.12 -12.07 -8.66
C THR A 13 -10.09 -11.26 -9.52
N ASN A 14 -11.35 -11.07 -9.07
CA ASN A 14 -12.33 -10.26 -9.78
C ASN A 14 -11.94 -8.78 -9.76
N LYS A 15 -11.43 -8.27 -8.63
CA LYS A 15 -10.95 -6.89 -8.55
C LYS A 15 -9.77 -6.66 -9.51
N TYR A 16 -8.79 -7.57 -9.55
CA TYR A 16 -7.68 -7.52 -10.51
C TYR A 16 -8.18 -7.48 -11.96
N GLU A 17 -9.10 -8.39 -12.30
CA GLU A 17 -9.63 -8.47 -13.65
C GLU A 17 -10.39 -7.21 -14.06
N ARG A 18 -11.20 -6.65 -13.17
CA ARG A 18 -11.93 -5.40 -13.41
C ARG A 18 -10.99 -4.21 -13.61
N LEU A 19 -9.90 -4.10 -12.82
CA LEU A 19 -8.89 -3.06 -12.99
C LEU A 19 -8.23 -3.16 -14.38
N PHE A 20 -7.91 -4.38 -14.82
CA PHE A 20 -7.38 -4.61 -16.16
C PHE A 20 -8.38 -4.19 -17.25
N GLN A 21 -9.63 -4.64 -17.16
CA GLN A 21 -10.67 -4.28 -18.14
C GLN A 21 -10.87 -2.77 -18.18
N LYS A 22 -10.91 -2.12 -17.01
CA LYS A 22 -11.05 -0.67 -16.93
C LYS A 22 -9.89 0.07 -17.57
N ALA A 23 -8.67 -0.39 -17.38
CA ALA A 23 -7.49 0.18 -18.05
C ALA A 23 -7.62 0.09 -19.58
N LYS A 24 -8.12 -1.04 -20.10
CA LYS A 24 -8.38 -1.23 -21.54
C LYS A 24 -9.47 -0.31 -22.06
N GLU A 25 -10.61 -0.24 -21.38
CA GLU A 25 -11.74 0.61 -21.76
C GLU A 25 -11.38 2.09 -21.85
N GLU A 26 -10.58 2.57 -20.90
CA GLU A 26 -10.19 3.97 -20.76
C GLU A 26 -8.87 4.30 -21.50
N ASN A 27 -8.26 3.32 -22.19
CA ASN A 27 -6.93 3.45 -22.81
C ASN A 27 -5.88 3.97 -21.82
N ILE A 28 -5.86 3.40 -20.60
CA ILE A 28 -4.90 3.73 -19.55
C ILE A 28 -3.77 2.71 -19.57
N GLU A 29 -2.53 3.18 -19.68
CA GLU A 29 -1.32 2.34 -19.78
C GLU A 29 -0.67 2.03 -18.43
N TYR A 30 -1.21 2.57 -17.30
CA TYR A 30 -0.58 2.45 -16.00
C TYR A 30 -1.59 2.04 -14.92
N ILE A 31 -1.21 1.03 -14.12
CA ILE A 31 -1.93 0.63 -12.91
C ILE A 31 -0.95 0.73 -11.74
N VAL A 32 -1.36 1.41 -10.67
CA VAL A 32 -0.60 1.52 -9.41
C VAL A 32 -1.35 0.75 -8.33
N LEU A 33 -0.66 -0.20 -7.69
CA LEU A 33 -1.21 -1.05 -6.64
C LEU A 33 -0.53 -0.72 -5.30
N GLY A 34 -1.30 -0.19 -4.37
CA GLY A 34 -0.83 0.44 -3.13
C GLY A 34 -0.71 -0.49 -1.92
N GLY A 35 -0.48 -1.79 -2.13
CA GLY A 35 -0.28 -2.76 -1.04
C GLY A 35 -1.49 -3.66 -0.79
N ASP A 36 -1.25 -4.68 0.05
CA ASP A 36 -2.19 -5.75 0.39
C ASP A 36 -2.77 -6.44 -0.85
N LEU A 37 -1.84 -7.00 -1.62
CA LEU A 37 -2.09 -7.60 -2.92
C LEU A 37 -2.57 -9.05 -2.81
N LEU A 38 -2.01 -9.80 -1.84
CA LEU A 38 -2.14 -11.24 -1.73
C LEU A 38 -3.33 -11.66 -0.86
N PRO A 39 -3.84 -12.90 -1.00
CA PRO A 39 -4.95 -13.38 -0.18
C PRO A 39 -4.68 -13.30 1.32
N LYS A 40 -5.62 -12.72 2.09
CA LYS A 40 -5.51 -12.63 3.55
C LYS A 40 -6.30 -13.72 4.30
N ARG A 41 -7.28 -14.36 3.67
CA ARG A 41 -8.11 -15.43 4.28
C ARG A 41 -7.52 -16.80 4.02
N GLY A 42 -7.44 -17.62 5.05
CA GLY A 42 -6.84 -18.95 5.02
C GLY A 42 -5.41 -19.00 5.56
N ILE A 43 -4.72 -20.11 5.33
CA ILE A 43 -3.33 -20.29 5.80
C ILE A 43 -2.39 -19.54 4.85
N ARG A 44 -2.08 -18.27 5.18
CA ARG A 44 -1.31 -17.34 4.32
C ARG A 44 0.01 -17.93 3.81
N VAL A 45 0.72 -18.69 4.64
CA VAL A 45 2.00 -19.31 4.25
C VAL A 45 1.87 -20.37 3.14
N ILE A 46 0.65 -20.85 2.87
CA ILE A 46 0.34 -21.79 1.79
C ILE A 46 -0.26 -21.05 0.60
N ILE A 47 -1.32 -20.25 0.85
CA ILE A 47 -2.12 -19.68 -0.23
C ILE A 47 -1.41 -18.54 -0.97
N GLN A 48 -0.60 -17.73 -0.28
CA GLN A 48 0.06 -16.59 -0.92
C GLN A 48 1.15 -17.00 -1.91
N PRO A 49 2.06 -17.97 -1.60
CA PRO A 49 3.00 -18.48 -2.59
C PRO A 49 2.32 -19.08 -3.84
N GLU A 50 1.22 -19.81 -3.65
CA GLU A 50 0.46 -20.37 -4.77
C GLU A 50 -0.22 -19.28 -5.61
N PHE A 51 -0.75 -18.24 -4.97
CA PHE A 51 -1.33 -17.09 -5.65
C PHE A 51 -0.28 -16.34 -6.49
N ILE A 52 0.93 -16.14 -5.95
CA ILE A 52 2.04 -15.50 -6.69
C ILE A 52 2.41 -16.31 -7.93
N LYS A 53 2.60 -17.63 -7.77
CA LYS A 53 3.01 -18.53 -8.88
C LYS A 53 1.93 -18.70 -9.94
N GLY A 54 0.68 -18.73 -9.51
CA GLY A 54 -0.48 -18.93 -10.37
C GLY A 54 -1.06 -17.60 -10.87
N PHE A 55 -2.08 -17.10 -10.19
CA PHE A 55 -2.87 -15.97 -10.64
C PHE A 55 -2.05 -14.70 -10.89
N LEU A 56 -1.20 -14.29 -9.95
CA LEU A 56 -0.46 -13.03 -10.06
C LEU A 56 0.52 -13.06 -11.24
N ASN A 57 1.16 -14.20 -11.50
CA ASN A 57 2.03 -14.40 -12.67
C ASN A 57 1.24 -14.25 -13.98
N GLU A 58 0.06 -14.88 -14.09
CA GLU A 58 -0.77 -14.77 -15.29
C GLU A 58 -1.32 -13.34 -15.45
N TYR A 59 -1.66 -12.68 -14.35
CA TYR A 59 -2.10 -11.29 -14.38
C TYR A 59 -0.99 -10.36 -14.89
N PHE A 60 0.24 -10.48 -14.38
CA PHE A 60 1.37 -9.67 -14.85
C PHE A 60 1.74 -9.96 -16.30
N LYS A 61 1.67 -11.24 -16.70
CA LYS A 61 1.80 -11.61 -18.11
C LYS A 61 0.75 -10.91 -18.98
N LYS A 62 -0.51 -10.93 -18.54
CA LYS A 62 -1.63 -10.27 -19.24
C LYS A 62 -1.43 -8.76 -19.36
N LEU A 63 -0.94 -8.09 -18.31
CA LEU A 63 -0.59 -6.67 -18.36
C LEU A 63 0.53 -6.43 -19.37
N ASN A 64 1.60 -7.23 -19.31
CA ASN A 64 2.73 -7.13 -20.22
C ASN A 64 2.33 -7.30 -21.69
N ASP A 65 1.54 -8.32 -21.99
CA ASP A 65 1.07 -8.62 -23.35
C ASP A 65 0.15 -7.50 -23.91
N ASN A 66 -0.42 -6.65 -23.05
CA ASN A 66 -1.26 -5.51 -23.42
C ASN A 66 -0.55 -4.15 -23.26
N ASN A 67 0.77 -4.12 -23.04
CA ASN A 67 1.58 -2.91 -22.81
C ASN A 67 1.08 -2.05 -21.63
N ILE A 68 0.43 -2.64 -20.64
CA ILE A 68 0.04 -1.96 -19.40
C ILE A 68 1.14 -2.11 -18.38
N LYS A 69 1.68 -0.99 -17.89
CA LYS A 69 2.70 -0.97 -16.83
C LYS A 69 2.04 -1.06 -15.46
N CYS A 70 2.64 -1.86 -14.57
CA CYS A 70 2.19 -1.96 -13.19
C CYS A 70 3.28 -1.49 -12.23
N ILE A 71 2.95 -0.52 -11.40
CA ILE A 71 3.77 -0.04 -10.29
C ILE A 71 3.13 -0.57 -9.02
N LEU A 72 3.88 -1.25 -8.16
CA LEU A 72 3.32 -1.85 -6.96
C LEU A 72 4.24 -1.75 -5.74
N ILE A 73 3.61 -1.83 -4.58
CA ILE A 73 4.25 -2.16 -3.31
C ILE A 73 3.50 -3.33 -2.67
N PRO A 74 4.13 -4.17 -1.84
CA PRO A 74 3.41 -5.02 -0.90
C PRO A 74 2.69 -4.20 0.17
N GLY A 75 1.78 -4.84 0.95
CA GLY A 75 1.18 -4.28 2.16
C GLY A 75 1.45 -5.16 3.38
N ASN A 76 0.87 -4.81 4.52
CA ASN A 76 1.14 -5.53 5.78
C ASN A 76 0.58 -6.96 5.83
N ASP A 77 -0.46 -7.26 5.05
CA ASP A 77 -1.00 -8.63 4.94
C ASP A 77 -0.24 -9.49 3.92
N ASP A 78 0.65 -8.90 3.12
CA ASP A 78 1.53 -9.62 2.21
C ASP A 78 2.78 -10.11 2.97
N LEU A 79 2.97 -11.43 3.10
CA LEU A 79 4.05 -12.00 3.89
C LEU A 79 5.43 -11.53 3.43
N GLU A 80 6.22 -10.91 4.30
CA GLU A 80 7.54 -10.35 3.98
C GLU A 80 8.52 -11.41 3.45
N LYS A 81 8.41 -12.65 3.91
CA LYS A 81 9.23 -13.76 3.39
C LYS A 81 9.03 -14.05 1.90
N LEU A 82 7.97 -13.52 1.29
CA LEU A 82 7.66 -13.68 -0.12
C LEU A 82 8.21 -12.55 -0.99
N ASP A 83 8.87 -11.54 -0.41
CA ASP A 83 9.42 -10.40 -1.15
C ASP A 83 10.39 -10.81 -2.26
N ILE A 84 11.19 -11.85 -2.00
CA ILE A 84 12.10 -12.40 -3.03
C ILE A 84 11.28 -12.94 -4.19
N GLN A 85 10.22 -13.71 -3.94
CA GLN A 85 9.37 -14.29 -4.99
C GLN A 85 8.62 -13.21 -5.77
N ILE A 86 8.11 -12.17 -5.08
CA ILE A 86 7.45 -11.02 -5.72
C ILE A 86 8.44 -10.27 -6.61
N ASN A 87 9.66 -10.01 -6.12
CA ASN A 87 10.69 -9.34 -6.91
C ASN A 87 11.13 -10.16 -8.12
N GLU A 88 11.32 -11.47 -7.96
CA GLU A 88 11.64 -12.38 -9.06
C GLU A 88 10.52 -12.40 -10.12
N LEU A 89 9.25 -12.39 -9.67
CA LEU A 89 8.12 -12.34 -10.58
C LEU A 89 8.08 -10.99 -11.33
N CYS A 90 8.24 -9.86 -10.63
CA CYS A 90 8.29 -8.54 -11.28
C CYS A 90 9.42 -8.47 -12.33
N ASN A 91 10.59 -8.99 -12.00
CA ASN A 91 11.77 -8.95 -12.89
C ASN A 91 11.63 -9.82 -14.15
N ARG A 92 10.61 -10.68 -14.25
CA ARG A 92 10.31 -11.42 -15.51
C ARG A 92 9.72 -10.53 -16.58
N TYR A 93 9.17 -9.39 -16.20
CA TYR A 93 8.44 -8.48 -17.10
C TYR A 93 9.04 -7.07 -17.04
N THR A 94 9.29 -6.47 -18.19
CA THR A 94 9.94 -5.15 -18.29
C THR A 94 9.05 -3.99 -17.89
N ASN A 95 7.76 -4.25 -17.70
CA ASN A 95 6.74 -3.24 -17.39
C ASN A 95 6.12 -3.41 -16.00
N ILE A 96 6.66 -4.28 -15.12
CA ILE A 96 6.19 -4.51 -13.76
C ILE A 96 7.26 -4.05 -12.77
N TYR A 97 6.92 -3.10 -11.89
CA TYR A 97 7.86 -2.44 -11.00
C TYR A 97 7.45 -2.59 -9.54
N ASN A 98 8.18 -3.40 -8.75
CA ASN A 98 8.09 -3.33 -7.30
C ASN A 98 8.96 -2.17 -6.82
N ILE A 99 8.31 -1.14 -6.28
CA ILE A 99 8.96 0.12 -5.85
C ILE A 99 9.14 0.22 -4.33
N ASP A 100 8.91 -0.86 -3.57
CA ASP A 100 9.07 -0.81 -2.12
C ASP A 100 10.49 -0.40 -1.73
N ASN A 101 10.62 0.68 -0.94
CA ASN A 101 11.88 1.34 -0.56
C ASN A 101 12.76 1.78 -1.75
N LYS A 102 12.13 2.04 -2.91
CA LYS A 102 12.84 2.43 -4.13
C LYS A 102 12.16 3.60 -4.81
N ARG A 103 12.91 4.25 -5.70
CA ARG A 103 12.41 5.23 -6.66
C ARG A 103 12.45 4.63 -8.06
N VAL A 104 11.37 4.80 -8.80
CA VAL A 104 11.29 4.49 -10.22
C VAL A 104 10.78 5.72 -10.95
N ASP A 105 11.52 6.14 -11.96
CA ASP A 105 11.14 7.27 -12.81
C ASP A 105 10.49 6.75 -14.09
N ILE A 106 9.28 7.21 -14.35
CA ILE A 106 8.51 6.88 -15.56
C ILE A 106 8.04 8.19 -16.17
N GLU A 107 8.52 8.50 -17.37
CA GLU A 107 8.28 9.80 -18.01
C GLU A 107 8.68 10.99 -17.10
N ASN A 108 7.74 11.88 -16.81
CA ASN A 108 7.92 13.05 -15.95
C ASN A 108 7.43 12.84 -14.50
N VAL A 109 7.17 11.58 -14.12
CA VAL A 109 6.71 11.20 -12.78
C VAL A 109 7.72 10.28 -12.10
N SER A 110 8.01 10.56 -10.83
CA SER A 110 8.81 9.71 -9.95
C SER A 110 7.88 9.02 -8.95
N PHE A 111 7.91 7.69 -8.89
CA PHE A 111 7.20 6.90 -7.88
C PHE A 111 8.16 6.42 -6.81
N ILE A 112 7.80 6.57 -5.53
CA ILE A 112 8.60 6.14 -4.38
C ILE A 112 7.68 5.37 -3.43
N GLY A 113 8.04 4.12 -3.08
CA GLY A 113 7.19 3.22 -2.32
C GLY A 113 7.63 2.99 -0.88
N LEU A 114 6.65 2.70 0.01
CA LEU A 114 6.86 2.19 1.36
C LEU A 114 5.70 1.27 1.75
N SER A 115 6.01 -0.02 1.92
CA SER A 115 5.04 -1.05 2.28
C SER A 115 4.73 -1.15 3.77
N LYS A 116 5.59 -0.61 4.62
CA LYS A 116 5.53 -0.75 6.08
C LYS A 116 4.45 0.15 6.68
N VAL A 117 3.87 -0.33 7.79
CA VAL A 117 2.78 0.34 8.52
C VAL A 117 3.13 0.48 10.00
N LEU A 118 2.36 1.28 10.75
CA LEU A 118 2.51 1.37 12.19
C LEU A 118 2.08 0.08 12.90
N ASP A 119 2.53 -0.05 14.16
CA ASP A 119 2.16 -1.16 15.05
C ASP A 119 0.69 -1.07 15.45
N HIS A 120 -0.18 -1.58 14.57
CA HIS A 120 -1.60 -1.76 14.81
C HIS A 120 -1.91 -3.14 15.42
N PRO A 121 -3.15 -3.38 15.94
CA PRO A 121 -3.48 -4.57 16.74
C PRO A 121 -3.65 -5.88 15.96
N PHE A 122 -2.96 -6.08 14.84
CA PHE A 122 -2.96 -7.34 14.09
C PHE A 122 -1.76 -8.23 14.45
N GLY A 123 -1.88 -9.56 14.28
CA GLY A 123 -0.90 -10.54 14.76
C GLY A 123 0.43 -10.55 13.99
N SER A 124 0.45 -10.30 12.67
CA SER A 124 1.71 -10.29 11.90
C SER A 124 2.43 -8.96 12.04
N LYS A 125 3.67 -8.99 12.53
CA LYS A 125 4.46 -7.80 12.85
C LYS A 125 5.65 -7.57 11.91
N ASN A 126 5.78 -8.30 10.83
CA ASN A 126 6.97 -8.26 10.00
C ASN A 126 7.14 -6.94 9.22
N ARG A 127 6.05 -6.28 8.84
CA ARG A 127 6.08 -4.98 8.15
C ARG A 127 5.70 -3.81 9.07
N VAL A 128 5.91 -4.00 10.38
CA VAL A 128 5.54 -2.99 11.38
C VAL A 128 6.72 -2.05 11.64
N LEU A 129 6.40 -0.78 11.80
CA LEU A 129 7.28 0.26 12.32
C LEU A 129 6.69 0.86 13.60
N VAL A 130 7.54 1.46 14.41
CA VAL A 130 7.11 2.26 15.55
C VAL A 130 7.34 3.74 15.27
N GLU A 131 6.61 4.61 15.96
CA GLU A 131 6.85 6.06 15.96
C GLU A 131 7.25 6.53 17.35
N GLU A 132 7.91 7.67 17.42
CA GLU A 132 8.20 8.31 18.69
C GLU A 132 6.91 8.57 19.48
N ASN A 133 6.89 8.13 20.75
CA ASN A 133 5.73 8.21 21.65
C ASN A 133 4.49 7.38 21.22
N LEU A 134 4.61 6.48 20.25
CA LEU A 134 3.52 5.57 19.90
C LEU A 134 3.33 4.50 20.98
N LYS A 135 2.24 4.60 21.72
CA LYS A 135 1.84 3.56 22.68
C LYS A 135 1.30 2.34 21.92
N MET A 136 1.67 1.15 22.40
CA MET A 136 1.10 -0.09 21.89
C MET A 136 -0.41 -0.10 22.12
N GLN A 137 -1.16 -0.40 21.06
CA GLN A 137 -2.60 -0.59 21.16
C GLN A 137 -2.91 -1.99 21.74
N PRO A 138 -4.06 -2.18 22.42
CA PRO A 138 -4.52 -3.51 22.80
C PRO A 138 -4.55 -4.43 21.58
N GLN A 139 -3.85 -5.56 21.65
CA GLN A 139 -3.75 -6.49 20.53
C GLN A 139 -5.02 -7.33 20.36
N LEU A 140 -5.40 -7.63 19.12
CA LEU A 140 -6.57 -8.45 18.78
C LEU A 140 -6.20 -9.95 18.67
N SER A 141 -4.90 -10.28 18.61
CA SER A 141 -4.40 -11.64 18.55
C SER A 141 -3.50 -11.91 19.75
N GLU A 142 -3.64 -13.06 20.38
CA GLU A 142 -2.73 -13.52 21.43
C GLU A 142 -1.38 -13.95 20.85
N ASP A 143 -1.39 -14.49 19.62
CA ASP A 143 -0.21 -14.90 18.88
C ASP A 143 0.34 -13.76 18.04
N ILE A 144 1.58 -13.38 18.31
CA ILE A 144 2.31 -12.33 17.57
C ILE A 144 3.38 -13.01 16.69
N TYR A 145 3.26 -12.83 15.39
CA TYR A 145 4.16 -13.42 14.38
C TYR A 145 5.26 -12.45 14.02
N ILE A 146 6.51 -12.86 14.21
CA ILE A 146 7.72 -12.09 13.91
C ILE A 146 8.71 -12.91 13.04
N ASN A 147 9.85 -12.31 12.69
CA ASN A 147 10.91 -12.96 11.91
C ASN A 147 10.39 -13.60 10.61
N LYS A 148 9.68 -12.81 9.82
CA LYS A 148 9.05 -13.26 8.57
C LYS A 148 8.08 -14.43 8.77
N ASP A 149 7.28 -14.34 9.84
CA ASP A 149 6.29 -15.33 10.28
C ASP A 149 6.87 -16.73 10.58
N THR A 150 8.12 -16.79 11.03
CA THR A 150 8.79 -18.03 11.45
C THR A 150 8.81 -18.22 12.96
N ALA A 151 8.53 -17.20 13.73
CA ALA A 151 8.48 -17.24 15.19
C ALA A 151 7.15 -16.64 15.70
N ILE A 152 6.65 -17.21 16.78
CA ILE A 152 5.47 -16.73 17.49
C ILE A 152 5.91 -16.37 18.90
N ILE A 153 5.48 -15.19 19.35
CA ILE A 153 5.73 -14.68 20.71
C ILE A 153 4.44 -14.17 21.33
N THR A 154 4.45 -14.01 22.65
CA THR A 154 3.33 -13.43 23.40
C THR A 154 3.27 -11.89 23.21
N ILE A 155 2.13 -11.29 23.59
CA ILE A 155 1.95 -9.84 23.61
C ILE A 155 3.02 -9.16 24.50
N GLU A 156 3.31 -9.74 25.69
CA GLU A 156 4.31 -9.17 26.61
C GLU A 156 5.73 -9.23 26.04
N GLU A 157 6.07 -10.31 25.35
CA GLU A 157 7.36 -10.42 24.65
C GLU A 157 7.43 -9.43 23.49
N TRP A 158 6.32 -9.24 22.74
CA TRP A 158 6.24 -8.24 21.68
C TRP A 158 6.45 -6.82 22.22
N GLU A 159 5.83 -6.46 23.33
CA GLU A 159 5.99 -5.13 23.95
C GLU A 159 7.44 -4.82 24.28
N LYS A 160 8.21 -5.81 24.73
CA LYS A 160 9.65 -5.68 24.99
C LYS A 160 10.46 -5.67 23.68
N TYR A 161 10.15 -6.60 22.76
CA TYR A 161 10.87 -6.77 21.50
C TYR A 161 10.78 -5.51 20.63
N ARG A 162 9.58 -4.91 20.51
CA ARG A 162 9.36 -3.74 19.65
C ARG A 162 10.18 -2.50 20.04
N GLN A 163 10.54 -2.38 21.30
CA GLN A 163 11.28 -1.20 21.80
C GLN A 163 12.72 -1.12 21.27
N THR A 164 13.32 -2.26 20.93
CA THR A 164 14.73 -2.33 20.53
C THR A 164 14.98 -3.00 19.18
N ASN A 165 13.98 -3.70 18.63
CA ASN A 165 14.17 -4.51 17.43
C ASN A 165 13.27 -4.09 16.25
N VAL A 166 12.43 -3.07 16.45
CA VAL A 166 11.57 -2.54 15.39
C VAL A 166 12.04 -1.14 15.02
N ASP A 167 12.25 -0.93 13.72
CA ASP A 167 12.71 0.35 13.20
C ASP A 167 11.66 1.45 13.43
N LYS A 168 12.13 2.69 13.52
CA LYS A 168 11.24 3.85 13.60
C LYS A 168 10.83 4.33 12.21
N MET A 169 9.59 4.76 12.10
CA MET A 169 9.04 5.34 10.86
C MET A 169 9.86 6.55 10.41
N GLU A 170 10.26 7.40 11.35
CA GLU A 170 11.07 8.59 11.10
C GLU A 170 12.41 8.24 10.43
N ASP A 171 13.08 7.18 10.90
CA ASP A 171 14.37 6.75 10.36
C ASP A 171 14.22 6.20 8.94
N ILE A 172 13.18 5.40 8.70
CA ILE A 172 12.88 4.86 7.35
C ILE A 172 12.58 6.00 6.39
N LEU A 173 11.71 6.93 6.76
CA LEU A 173 11.33 8.08 5.90
C LEU A 173 12.55 8.98 5.60
N SER A 174 13.47 9.15 6.55
CA SER A 174 14.68 9.96 6.34
C SER A 174 15.60 9.38 5.27
N ASN A 175 15.61 8.06 5.13
CA ASN A 175 16.43 7.31 4.19
C ASN A 175 15.75 7.05 2.83
N LEU A 176 14.45 7.35 2.69
CA LEU A 176 13.77 7.24 1.40
C LEU A 176 14.32 8.25 0.39
N PRO A 177 14.29 7.91 -0.91
CA PRO A 177 14.54 8.88 -1.96
C PRO A 177 13.62 10.09 -1.81
N LYS A 178 14.16 11.30 -1.95
CA LYS A 178 13.38 12.53 -1.78
C LYS A 178 12.67 12.93 -3.06
N ALA A 179 11.64 13.77 -2.90
CA ALA A 179 10.92 14.38 -4.01
C ALA A 179 11.87 15.10 -4.96
N ASP A 180 11.66 14.93 -6.25
CA ASP A 180 12.40 15.60 -7.30
C ASP A 180 11.81 17.00 -7.55
N LYS A 181 12.67 17.99 -7.76
CA LYS A 181 12.21 19.36 -8.06
C LYS A 181 11.75 19.52 -9.51
N GLU A 182 12.22 18.66 -10.40
CA GLU A 182 11.96 18.73 -11.83
C GLU A 182 10.82 17.79 -12.27
N LYS A 183 10.48 16.80 -11.44
CA LYS A 183 9.46 15.80 -11.71
C LYS A 183 8.33 15.84 -10.68
N LYS A 184 7.16 15.40 -11.10
CA LYS A 184 6.05 15.15 -10.18
C LYS A 184 6.38 13.90 -9.36
N THR A 185 6.66 14.05 -8.07
CA THR A 185 6.91 12.91 -7.19
C THR A 185 5.62 12.45 -6.55
N ILE A 186 5.34 11.15 -6.70
CA ILE A 186 4.21 10.44 -6.11
C ILE A 186 4.77 9.42 -5.10
N TYR A 187 4.44 9.60 -3.83
CA TYR A 187 4.69 8.60 -2.80
C TYR A 187 3.56 7.57 -2.78
N VAL A 188 3.91 6.29 -2.78
CA VAL A 188 2.97 5.17 -2.61
C VAL A 188 3.28 4.54 -1.26
N PHE A 189 2.60 5.01 -0.22
CA PHE A 189 2.79 4.57 1.16
C PHE A 189 1.55 3.80 1.61
N HIS A 190 1.72 2.52 1.95
CA HIS A 190 0.57 1.72 2.38
C HIS A 190 -0.11 2.32 3.60
N ASN A 191 0.66 2.79 4.59
CA ASN A 191 0.12 3.49 5.76
C ASN A 191 -0.31 4.93 5.42
N PRO A 192 -1.53 5.37 5.80
CA PRO A 192 -1.97 6.75 5.60
C PRO A 192 -1.30 7.72 6.60
N PRO A 193 -1.19 9.03 6.26
CA PRO A 193 -0.81 10.06 7.21
C PRO A 193 -1.91 10.29 8.26
N TYR A 194 -1.51 10.73 9.46
CA TYR A 194 -2.43 11.05 10.54
C TYR A 194 -3.24 12.33 10.26
N GLY A 195 -4.52 12.31 10.63
CA GLY A 195 -5.30 13.53 10.83
C GLY A 195 -5.89 14.17 9.57
N VAL A 196 -5.71 13.54 8.39
CA VAL A 196 -6.29 14.05 7.12
C VAL A 196 -7.61 13.38 6.74
N GLY A 197 -8.17 12.54 7.61
CA GLY A 197 -9.44 11.85 7.39
C GLY A 197 -9.33 10.61 6.49
N LEU A 198 -8.11 10.17 6.15
CA LEU A 198 -7.84 8.96 5.37
C LEU A 198 -7.44 7.78 6.26
N ASP A 199 -7.42 7.97 7.57
CA ASP A 199 -6.90 7.08 8.59
C ASP A 199 -7.94 6.72 9.67
N VAL A 200 -9.23 6.89 9.37
CA VAL A 200 -10.31 6.76 10.35
C VAL A 200 -10.85 5.33 10.38
N CYS A 201 -10.65 4.65 11.51
CA CYS A 201 -11.21 3.32 11.77
C CYS A 201 -12.72 3.35 12.02
N ALA A 202 -13.36 2.17 12.02
CA ALA A 202 -14.79 2.02 12.24
C ALA A 202 -15.30 2.58 13.60
N ASN A 203 -14.44 2.63 14.60
CA ASN A 203 -14.72 3.23 15.92
C ASN A 203 -14.45 4.74 15.97
N GLY A 204 -14.13 5.39 14.86
CA GLY A 204 -13.84 6.82 14.74
C GLY A 204 -12.41 7.23 15.14
N LEU A 205 -11.56 6.29 15.55
CA LEU A 205 -10.16 6.59 15.88
C LEU A 205 -9.35 6.86 14.63
N GLN A 206 -8.48 7.87 14.68
CA GLN A 206 -7.48 8.16 13.70
C GLN A 206 -6.20 7.39 14.04
N VAL A 207 -5.74 6.57 13.11
CA VAL A 207 -4.63 5.63 13.32
C VAL A 207 -3.47 5.82 12.33
N GLY A 208 -3.49 6.89 11.56
CA GLY A 208 -2.44 7.23 10.62
C GLY A 208 -1.11 7.59 11.29
N SER A 209 -0.06 7.67 10.48
CA SER A 209 1.30 7.99 10.92
C SER A 209 1.51 9.50 11.00
N LYS A 210 1.94 9.99 12.17
CA LYS A 210 2.37 11.38 12.37
C LYS A 210 3.71 11.67 11.70
N ALA A 211 4.57 10.67 11.63
CA ALA A 211 5.84 10.80 10.93
C ALA A 211 5.62 10.94 9.41
N ILE A 212 4.71 10.15 8.82
CA ILE A 212 4.33 10.31 7.40
C ILE A 212 3.67 11.67 7.19
N MET A 213 2.75 12.10 8.07
CA MET A 213 2.13 13.42 7.99
C MET A 213 3.20 14.51 7.90
N LYS A 214 4.11 14.57 8.87
CA LYS A 214 5.19 15.57 8.90
C LYS A 214 6.11 15.46 7.68
N PHE A 215 6.47 14.26 7.27
CA PHE A 215 7.30 14.03 6.08
C PHE A 215 6.65 14.60 4.82
N LEU A 216 5.34 14.40 4.64
CA LEU A 216 4.61 14.91 3.48
C LEU A 216 4.44 16.44 3.52
N GLU A 217 4.23 17.02 4.70
CA GLU A 217 4.20 18.48 4.88
C GLU A 217 5.53 19.14 4.46
N ASP A 218 6.65 18.52 4.85
CA ASP A 218 7.99 19.01 4.56
C ASP A 218 8.47 18.67 3.13
N SER A 219 7.80 17.71 2.47
CA SER A 219 8.14 17.28 1.12
C SER A 219 7.53 18.23 0.08
N ASN A 220 8.19 18.35 -1.07
CA ASN A 220 7.61 18.99 -2.25
C ASN A 220 6.94 17.95 -3.16
N SER A 221 6.28 16.95 -2.58
CA SER A 221 5.61 15.91 -3.34
C SER A 221 4.35 16.43 -4.02
N TYR A 222 4.09 15.89 -5.20
CA TYR A 222 2.87 16.19 -5.93
C TYR A 222 1.68 15.46 -5.33
N MET A 223 1.88 14.18 -4.93
CA MET A 223 0.79 13.32 -4.45
C MET A 223 1.33 12.24 -3.52
N SER A 224 0.45 11.72 -2.66
CA SER A 224 0.67 10.54 -1.83
C SER A 224 -0.53 9.60 -1.89
N LEU A 225 -0.27 8.31 -2.15
CA LEU A 225 -1.28 7.27 -2.37
C LEU A 225 -1.24 6.27 -1.23
N HIS A 226 -2.39 5.98 -0.61
CA HIS A 226 -2.51 5.21 0.63
C HIS A 226 -3.55 4.10 0.55
N GLY A 227 -3.46 3.14 1.48
CA GLY A 227 -4.38 2.05 1.71
C GLY A 227 -4.55 1.74 3.20
N HIS A 228 -4.52 0.44 3.56
CA HIS A 228 -4.47 -0.09 4.91
C HIS A 228 -5.77 0.07 5.73
N ILE A 229 -6.37 1.25 5.81
CA ILE A 229 -7.58 1.49 6.59
C ILE A 229 -8.79 1.47 5.64
N HIS A 230 -9.24 0.26 5.31
CA HIS A 230 -10.24 0.00 4.26
C HIS A 230 -11.51 0.82 4.41
N GLU A 231 -12.01 0.93 5.65
CA GLU A 231 -13.26 1.59 5.99
C GLU A 231 -13.16 3.11 6.09
N SER A 232 -11.96 3.67 6.08
CA SER A 232 -11.74 5.10 6.36
C SER A 232 -12.61 6.00 5.47
N THR A 233 -12.62 5.72 4.17
CA THR A 233 -13.42 6.49 3.21
C THR A 233 -14.93 6.46 3.52
N ARG A 234 -15.44 5.31 3.97
CA ARG A 234 -16.85 5.16 4.35
C ARG A 234 -17.18 5.86 5.66
N ILE A 235 -16.25 5.89 6.62
CA ILE A 235 -16.46 6.47 7.95
C ILE A 235 -16.29 8.00 7.92
N SER A 236 -15.21 8.50 7.30
CA SER A 236 -14.90 9.92 7.21
C SER A 236 -15.67 10.67 6.12
N GLY A 237 -16.11 9.95 5.08
CA GLY A 237 -16.67 10.55 3.86
C GLY A 237 -15.59 11.10 2.90
N LEU A 238 -14.30 11.00 3.27
CA LEU A 238 -13.18 11.53 2.48
C LEU A 238 -12.39 10.38 1.84
N TRP A 239 -12.05 10.52 0.58
CA TRP A 239 -11.16 9.62 -0.14
C TRP A 239 -9.91 10.34 -0.65
N TYR A 240 -9.87 11.66 -0.54
CA TYR A 240 -8.69 12.49 -0.72
C TYR A 240 -8.74 13.70 0.21
N ASN A 241 -7.60 14.24 0.52
CA ASN A 241 -7.44 15.51 1.22
C ASN A 241 -6.07 16.10 0.88
N GLU A 242 -5.83 17.35 1.20
CA GLU A 242 -4.57 18.03 0.99
C GLU A 242 -3.80 18.14 2.30
N LEU A 243 -2.48 17.90 2.22
CA LEU A 243 -1.53 18.11 3.31
C LEU A 243 -0.40 19.00 2.81
N GLY A 244 -0.48 20.28 3.14
CA GLY A 244 0.36 21.30 2.51
C GLY A 244 0.09 21.41 1.01
N LYS A 245 1.06 21.01 0.17
CA LYS A 245 0.93 20.97 -1.29
C LYS A 245 0.68 19.56 -1.83
N THR A 246 0.70 18.58 -0.97
CA THR A 246 0.59 17.15 -1.33
C THR A 246 -0.88 16.73 -1.33
N ILE A 247 -1.38 16.21 -2.44
CA ILE A 247 -2.69 15.58 -2.52
C ILE A 247 -2.56 14.15 -1.98
N CYS A 248 -3.19 13.85 -0.84
CA CYS A 248 -3.24 12.52 -0.24
C CYS A 248 -4.50 11.79 -0.71
N ILE A 249 -4.37 10.56 -1.21
CA ILE A 249 -5.48 9.78 -1.77
C ILE A 249 -5.52 8.40 -1.12
N GLN A 250 -6.73 7.96 -0.73
CA GLN A 250 -7.05 6.61 -0.30
C GLN A 250 -8.41 6.22 -0.87
N PRO A 251 -8.50 5.28 -1.81
CA PRO A 251 -9.79 4.91 -2.41
C PRO A 251 -10.75 4.26 -1.40
N GLY A 252 -10.23 3.68 -0.31
CA GLY A 252 -10.93 2.72 0.52
C GLY A 252 -11.11 1.39 -0.22
N GLN A 253 -11.64 0.39 0.47
CA GLN A 253 -11.92 -0.91 -0.18
C GLN A 253 -13.06 -1.63 0.53
N THR A 254 -13.68 -2.57 -0.15
CA THR A 254 -14.64 -3.51 0.41
C THR A 254 -13.97 -4.79 0.87
N GLU A 255 -14.64 -5.52 1.76
CA GLU A 255 -14.24 -6.85 2.15
C GLU A 255 -14.33 -7.84 0.97
N LEU A 256 -13.52 -8.92 1.08
CA LEU A 256 -13.53 -9.99 0.10
C LEU A 256 -14.93 -10.63 -0.01
N GLY A 257 -15.45 -10.71 -1.23
CA GLY A 257 -16.75 -11.30 -1.52
C GLY A 257 -17.92 -10.30 -1.59
N GLU A 258 -17.72 -9.01 -1.29
CA GLU A 258 -18.73 -7.98 -1.49
C GLU A 258 -18.92 -7.59 -2.97
N GLY A 259 -18.05 -8.08 -3.85
CA GLY A 259 -18.16 -7.91 -5.30
C GLY A 259 -17.89 -6.49 -5.81
N LYS A 260 -17.46 -5.58 -4.95
CA LYS A 260 -17.15 -4.20 -5.28
C LYS A 260 -15.65 -3.95 -5.25
N CYS A 261 -15.18 -3.06 -6.12
CA CYS A 261 -13.80 -2.58 -6.13
C CYS A 261 -13.80 -1.06 -6.20
N TYR A 262 -13.15 -0.41 -5.25
CA TYR A 262 -12.90 1.02 -5.29
C TYR A 262 -11.55 1.31 -5.89
N TYR A 263 -11.49 2.29 -6.78
CA TYR A 263 -10.27 2.75 -7.41
C TYR A 263 -10.36 4.22 -7.78
N VAL A 264 -9.22 4.83 -8.07
CA VAL A 264 -9.12 6.22 -8.50
C VAL A 264 -8.43 6.29 -9.85
N ILE A 265 -9.01 7.02 -10.80
CA ILE A 265 -8.32 7.42 -12.02
C ILE A 265 -7.68 8.79 -11.76
N ILE A 266 -6.38 8.88 -11.97
CA ILE A 266 -5.57 10.08 -11.76
C ILE A 266 -4.98 10.52 -13.08
N ASP A 267 -5.15 11.81 -13.41
CA ASP A 267 -4.51 12.45 -14.54
C ASP A 267 -3.59 13.56 -14.02
N THR A 268 -2.28 13.28 -14.07
CA THR A 268 -1.28 14.24 -13.56
C THR A 268 -1.09 15.47 -14.43
N GLU A 269 -1.48 15.43 -15.69
CA GLU A 269 -1.37 16.58 -16.61
C GLU A 269 -2.51 17.54 -16.40
N LEU A 270 -3.74 17.01 -16.28
CA LEU A 270 -4.92 17.80 -16.02
C LEU A 270 -5.09 18.16 -14.53
N ASN A 271 -4.26 17.60 -13.65
CA ASN A 271 -4.37 17.74 -12.19
C ASN A 271 -5.77 17.35 -11.70
N LYS A 272 -6.27 16.19 -12.15
CA LYS A 272 -7.61 15.67 -11.83
C LYS A 272 -7.55 14.25 -11.29
N GLN A 273 -8.42 13.99 -10.33
CA GLN A 273 -8.62 12.66 -9.77
C GLN A 273 -10.11 12.38 -9.60
N TYR A 274 -10.51 11.15 -9.91
CA TYR A 274 -11.89 10.70 -9.80
C TYR A 274 -11.94 9.33 -9.17
N ARG A 275 -12.72 9.17 -8.09
CA ARG A 275 -12.97 7.89 -7.44
C ARG A 275 -14.17 7.19 -8.05
N TYR A 276 -14.03 5.90 -8.27
CA TYR A 276 -15.05 5.04 -8.85
C TYR A 276 -15.29 3.81 -8.00
N GLU A 277 -16.49 3.26 -8.16
CA GLU A 277 -16.89 1.94 -7.69
C GLU A 277 -17.27 1.09 -8.92
N MET A 278 -16.84 -0.16 -8.95
CA MET A 278 -17.21 -1.10 -9.99
C MET A 278 -17.46 -2.51 -9.44
#